data_6fda0c7952054e07e789b7133f91f048
#
_entry.id   6fda0c7952054e07e789b7133f91f048
#
_cell.length_a   1.000
_cell.length_b   1.000
_cell.length_c   1.000
_cell.angle_alpha   90.00
_cell.angle_beta   90.00
_cell.angle_gamma   90.00
#
_symmetry.space_group_name_H-M   'P 1'
#
loop_
_entity.id
_entity.type
_entity.pdbx_description
1 polymer ?
#
loop_
_entity_poly.entity_id
_entity_poly.type
_entity_poly.pdbx_seq_one_letter_code
_entity_poly.pdbx_strand_id
1 'polypeptide(L)'
;LKSGGTGIKSFLRQQPEELPELLEAGTLNSHGIAGLLAAVKEINTVGIDKIYNKENRLMQIFYSDISRVKGVKVYGDFRQDKARCPIVSLNIGTADSSEISMLLEDEFGIVTRAGIHCAPLMHEYFGTKTQGMVRFSFSYYNTEEEVMAAADAVKEIARKVVEI
;
A
#
# COMPACT_ATOMS: atom_id res chain seq x y z
N LEU A 1 -0.18 5.45 29.15
CA LEU A 1 -1.21 5.18 30.14
C LEU A 1 -2.57 5.10 29.46
N LYS A 2 -3.29 3.99 29.65
CA LYS A 2 -4.68 3.82 29.20
C LYS A 2 -5.61 4.12 30.38
N SER A 3 -6.73 4.77 30.12
CA SER A 3 -7.78 5.01 31.11
C SER A 3 -9.11 4.49 30.60
N GLY A 4 -9.92 3.94 31.50
CA GLY A 4 -11.23 3.38 31.20
C GLY A 4 -11.65 2.34 32.24
N GLY A 5 -12.78 1.68 32.02
CA GLY A 5 -13.21 0.58 32.89
C GLY A 5 -12.28 -0.62 32.81
N THR A 6 -12.14 -1.37 33.90
CA THR A 6 -11.27 -2.56 33.97
C THR A 6 -11.85 -3.76 33.19
N GLY A 7 -13.14 -3.73 32.86
CA GLY A 7 -13.85 -4.87 32.24
C GLY A 7 -14.22 -5.97 33.22
N ILE A 8 -13.42 -6.22 34.25
CA ILE A 8 -13.58 -7.36 35.20
C ILE A 8 -13.56 -6.95 36.67
N LYS A 9 -12.98 -5.82 37.03
CA LYS A 9 -12.83 -5.34 38.43
C LYS A 9 -13.49 -3.98 38.59
N SER A 10 -14.79 -3.89 38.38
CA SER A 10 -15.56 -2.62 38.28
C SER A 10 -15.52 -1.71 39.54
N PHE A 11 -15.18 -2.25 40.68
CA PHE A 11 -15.11 -1.48 41.95
C PHE A 11 -13.73 -0.87 42.19
N LEU A 12 -12.70 -1.21 41.40
CA LEU A 12 -11.40 -0.54 41.51
C LEU A 12 -11.44 0.86 40.93
N ARG A 13 -10.88 1.81 41.70
CA ARG A 13 -10.74 3.20 41.24
C ARG A 13 -9.57 3.45 40.30
N GLN A 14 -8.64 2.51 40.25
CA GLN A 14 -7.45 2.56 39.41
C GLN A 14 -7.35 1.28 38.60
N GLN A 15 -6.69 1.37 37.44
CA GLN A 15 -6.41 0.19 36.60
C GLN A 15 -5.58 -0.81 37.38
N PRO A 16 -5.85 -2.13 37.27
CA PRO A 16 -5.02 -3.16 37.88
C PRO A 16 -3.55 -3.05 37.48
N GLU A 17 -2.66 -3.44 38.36
CA GLU A 17 -1.20 -3.44 38.11
C GLU A 17 -0.74 -4.72 37.40
N GLU A 18 -1.59 -5.74 37.37
CA GLU A 18 -1.31 -7.06 36.78
C GLU A 18 -1.52 -7.05 35.28
N LEU A 19 -0.72 -7.81 34.55
CA LEU A 19 -0.90 -8.09 33.14
C LEU A 19 -1.91 -9.24 32.95
N PRO A 20 -2.76 -9.17 31.91
CA PRO A 20 -2.80 -8.18 30.81
C PRO A 20 -3.60 -6.92 31.14
N GLU A 21 -4.35 -6.87 32.23
CA GLU A 21 -5.34 -5.85 32.57
C GLU A 21 -4.73 -4.44 32.65
N LEU A 22 -3.47 -4.34 33.11
CA LEU A 22 -2.73 -3.07 33.16
C LEU A 22 -2.69 -2.34 31.80
N LEU A 23 -2.63 -3.11 30.71
CA LEU A 23 -2.49 -2.58 29.33
C LEU A 23 -3.83 -2.48 28.60
N GLU A 24 -4.89 -3.06 29.16
CA GLU A 24 -6.22 -3.15 28.54
C GLU A 24 -7.23 -2.35 29.35
N ALA A 25 -7.93 -1.43 28.69
CA ALA A 25 -9.01 -0.65 29.30
C ALA A 25 -10.30 -0.87 28.54
N GLY A 26 -11.37 -1.19 29.28
CA GLY A 26 -12.68 -1.46 28.71
C GLY A 26 -12.83 -2.87 28.14
N THR A 27 -13.92 -3.08 27.39
CA THR A 27 -14.22 -4.35 26.73
C THR A 27 -13.25 -4.58 25.57
N LEU A 28 -12.69 -5.78 25.49
CA LEU A 28 -11.79 -6.17 24.40
C LEU A 28 -12.52 -6.13 23.05
N ASN A 29 -11.78 -5.77 21.99
CA ASN A 29 -12.26 -5.81 20.62
C ASN A 29 -12.31 -7.26 20.10
N SER A 30 -13.25 -8.05 20.61
CA SER A 30 -13.39 -9.48 20.25
C SER A 30 -13.65 -9.70 18.77
N HIS A 31 -14.38 -8.79 18.11
CA HIS A 31 -14.62 -8.86 16.68
C HIS A 31 -13.32 -8.67 15.87
N GLY A 32 -12.51 -7.70 16.25
CA GLY A 32 -11.20 -7.48 15.63
C GLY A 32 -10.24 -8.65 15.85
N ILE A 33 -10.25 -9.24 17.06
CA ILE A 33 -9.45 -10.42 17.38
C ILE A 33 -9.89 -11.64 16.55
N ALA A 34 -11.22 -11.85 16.40
CA ALA A 34 -11.75 -12.93 15.56
C ALA A 34 -11.37 -12.73 14.08
N GLY A 35 -11.47 -11.49 13.57
CA GLY A 35 -11.03 -11.16 12.21
C GLY A 35 -9.55 -11.40 11.98
N LEU A 36 -8.71 -10.98 12.93
CA LEU A 36 -7.26 -11.25 12.88
C LEU A 36 -6.95 -12.74 12.87
N LEU A 37 -7.63 -13.52 13.71
CA LEU A 37 -7.48 -14.98 13.74
C LEU A 37 -7.84 -15.61 12.38
N ALA A 38 -8.93 -15.16 11.75
CA ALA A 38 -9.33 -15.64 10.42
C ALA A 38 -8.26 -15.31 9.37
N ALA A 39 -7.75 -14.08 9.36
CA ALA A 39 -6.70 -13.66 8.44
C ALA A 39 -5.38 -14.45 8.63
N VAL A 40 -4.96 -14.69 9.87
CA VAL A 40 -3.76 -15.51 10.15
C VAL A 40 -3.95 -16.96 9.69
N LYS A 41 -5.14 -17.53 9.89
CA LYS A 41 -5.44 -18.89 9.39
C LYS A 41 -5.39 -18.96 7.87
N GLU A 42 -5.93 -17.96 7.18
CA GLU A 42 -5.88 -17.87 5.71
C GLU A 42 -4.44 -17.77 5.20
N ILE A 43 -3.63 -16.88 5.78
CA ILE A 43 -2.20 -16.73 5.43
C ILE A 43 -1.45 -18.07 5.64
N ASN A 44 -1.69 -18.76 6.74
CA ASN A 44 -1.06 -20.05 7.01
C ASN A 44 -1.51 -21.15 6.04
N THR A 45 -2.77 -21.10 5.60
CA THR A 45 -3.33 -22.08 4.63
C THR A 45 -2.77 -21.84 3.23
N VAL A 46 -2.71 -20.60 2.78
CA VAL A 46 -2.16 -20.22 1.48
C VAL A 46 -0.65 -20.38 1.44
N GLY A 47 0.03 -20.01 2.51
CA GLY A 47 1.48 -19.95 2.64
C GLY A 47 2.06 -18.59 2.24
N ILE A 48 2.89 -18.03 3.12
CA ILE A 48 3.45 -16.68 2.93
C ILE A 48 4.32 -16.57 1.68
N ASP A 49 5.08 -17.62 1.34
CA ASP A 49 5.92 -17.66 0.16
C ASP A 49 5.09 -17.61 -1.12
N LYS A 50 3.95 -18.30 -1.15
CA LYS A 50 3.05 -18.28 -2.30
C LYS A 50 2.43 -16.90 -2.49
N ILE A 51 2.04 -16.24 -1.39
CA ILE A 51 1.53 -14.87 -1.41
C ILE A 51 2.61 -13.94 -1.96
N TYR A 52 3.80 -13.96 -1.37
CA TYR A 52 4.92 -13.12 -1.79
C TYR A 52 5.29 -13.31 -3.27
N ASN A 53 5.40 -14.56 -3.71
CA ASN A 53 5.78 -14.87 -5.10
C ASN A 53 4.73 -14.35 -6.11
N LYS A 54 3.43 -14.50 -5.81
CA LYS A 54 2.36 -13.97 -6.67
C LYS A 54 2.40 -12.45 -6.72
N GLU A 55 2.45 -11.79 -5.58
CA GLU A 55 2.46 -10.33 -5.49
C GLU A 55 3.70 -9.73 -6.17
N ASN A 56 4.87 -10.35 -5.96
CA ASN A 56 6.11 -9.93 -6.63
C ASN A 56 6.05 -10.12 -8.15
N ARG A 57 5.46 -11.23 -8.61
CA ARG A 57 5.22 -11.46 -10.05
C ARG A 57 4.33 -10.38 -10.66
N LEU A 58 3.21 -10.04 -10.02
CA LEU A 58 2.31 -8.97 -10.48
C LEU A 58 3.02 -7.62 -10.55
N MET A 59 3.78 -7.28 -9.52
CA MET A 59 4.61 -6.07 -9.51
C MET A 59 5.63 -6.05 -10.67
N GLN A 60 6.30 -7.17 -10.95
CA GLN A 60 7.27 -7.26 -12.04
C GLN A 60 6.63 -7.14 -13.43
N ILE A 61 5.44 -7.70 -13.63
CA ILE A 61 4.65 -7.51 -14.85
C ILE A 61 4.39 -6.02 -15.06
N PHE A 62 3.83 -5.35 -14.06
CA PHE A 62 3.56 -3.91 -14.13
C PHE A 62 4.82 -3.10 -14.42
N TYR A 63 5.87 -3.31 -13.62
CA TYR A 63 7.13 -2.59 -13.78
C TYR A 63 7.74 -2.77 -15.18
N SER A 64 7.80 -3.99 -15.68
CA SER A 64 8.40 -4.27 -16.99
C SER A 64 7.66 -3.55 -18.13
N ASP A 65 6.35 -3.39 -17.98
CA ASP A 65 5.49 -2.80 -18.99
C ASP A 65 5.53 -1.26 -19.01
N ILE A 66 5.73 -0.63 -17.84
CA ILE A 66 5.75 0.84 -17.73
C ILE A 66 7.15 1.46 -17.67
N SER A 67 8.19 0.71 -17.32
CA SER A 67 9.52 1.25 -17.02
C SER A 67 10.21 1.94 -18.20
N ARG A 68 9.77 1.65 -19.43
CA ARG A 68 10.32 2.24 -20.67
C ARG A 68 9.37 3.25 -21.32
N VAL A 69 8.25 3.55 -20.69
CA VAL A 69 7.28 4.50 -21.23
C VAL A 69 7.83 5.91 -21.12
N LYS A 70 7.85 6.63 -22.23
CA LYS A 70 8.32 8.02 -22.27
C LYS A 70 7.51 8.88 -21.29
N GLY A 71 8.22 9.63 -20.46
CA GLY A 71 7.60 10.50 -19.44
C GLY A 71 7.26 9.80 -18.12
N VAL A 72 7.33 8.47 -18.04
CA VAL A 72 7.15 7.75 -16.78
C VAL A 72 8.50 7.58 -16.09
N LYS A 73 8.58 8.02 -14.84
CA LYS A 73 9.74 7.81 -13.97
C LYS A 73 9.35 6.90 -12.81
N VAL A 74 9.94 5.70 -12.76
CA VAL A 74 9.73 4.73 -11.68
C VAL A 74 10.85 4.83 -10.66
N TYR A 75 10.52 4.69 -9.38
CA TYR A 75 11.45 4.81 -8.25
C TYR A 75 11.67 3.49 -7.56
N GLY A 76 12.94 3.17 -7.28
CA GLY A 76 13.36 1.98 -6.55
C GLY A 76 14.23 1.04 -7.37
N ASP A 77 14.69 -0.03 -6.72
CA ASP A 77 15.50 -1.09 -7.32
C ASP A 77 14.63 -2.33 -7.58
N PHE A 78 14.40 -2.64 -8.84
CA PHE A 78 13.52 -3.73 -9.30
C PHE A 78 14.29 -4.98 -9.76
N ARG A 79 15.58 -5.09 -9.43
CA ARG A 79 16.35 -6.29 -9.73
C ARG A 79 15.76 -7.49 -8.99
N GLN A 80 15.69 -8.62 -9.68
CA GLN A 80 15.04 -9.84 -9.18
C GLN A 80 15.73 -10.47 -7.97
N ASP A 81 17.03 -10.17 -7.76
CA ASP A 81 17.81 -10.63 -6.60
C ASP A 81 17.53 -9.83 -5.31
N LYS A 82 16.71 -8.79 -5.39
CA LYS A 82 16.36 -7.93 -4.25
C LYS A 82 14.97 -8.23 -3.72
N ALA A 83 14.91 -8.63 -2.46
CA ALA A 83 13.64 -8.72 -1.75
C ALA A 83 13.03 -7.32 -1.56
N ARG A 84 11.74 -7.16 -1.90
CA ARG A 84 11.03 -5.89 -1.78
C ARG A 84 9.54 -6.10 -1.56
N CYS A 85 8.88 -5.07 -1.04
CA CYS A 85 7.42 -5.04 -1.00
C CYS A 85 6.85 -4.92 -2.43
N PRO A 86 5.67 -5.49 -2.70
CA PRO A 86 5.02 -5.49 -4.01
C PRO A 86 4.36 -4.13 -4.31
N ILE A 87 5.16 -3.08 -4.34
CA ILE A 87 4.74 -1.71 -4.64
C ILE A 87 5.57 -1.11 -5.77
N VAL A 88 4.94 -0.24 -6.56
CA VAL A 88 5.60 0.59 -7.57
C VAL A 88 5.19 2.04 -7.36
N SER A 89 6.16 2.91 -7.13
CA SER A 89 5.97 4.36 -7.06
C SER A 89 6.52 5.01 -8.31
N LEU A 90 5.74 5.92 -8.91
CA LEU A 90 6.08 6.57 -10.16
C LEU A 90 5.61 8.03 -10.21
N ASN A 91 6.19 8.77 -11.15
CA ASN A 91 5.68 10.06 -11.64
C ASN A 91 5.50 10.01 -13.16
N ILE A 92 4.58 10.85 -13.67
CA ILE A 92 4.35 11.05 -15.11
C ILE A 92 4.64 12.51 -15.43
N GLY A 93 5.70 12.77 -16.20
CA GLY A 93 6.15 14.12 -16.51
C GLY A 93 6.36 14.97 -15.25
N THR A 94 5.83 16.18 -15.27
CA THR A 94 5.85 17.13 -14.15
C THR A 94 4.50 17.24 -13.43
N ALA A 95 3.50 16.46 -13.83
CA ALA A 95 2.16 16.50 -13.25
C ALA A 95 2.16 16.15 -11.76
N ASP A 96 1.29 16.79 -11.00
CA ASP A 96 1.07 16.48 -9.59
C ASP A 96 0.55 15.06 -9.41
N SER A 97 1.04 14.37 -8.40
CA SER A 97 0.65 12.98 -8.13
C SER A 97 -0.85 12.82 -7.82
N SER A 98 -1.49 13.84 -7.25
CA SER A 98 -2.91 13.82 -6.95
C SER A 98 -3.74 13.90 -8.23
N GLU A 99 -3.32 14.73 -9.21
CA GLU A 99 -3.97 14.83 -10.51
C GLU A 99 -3.91 13.49 -11.27
N ILE A 100 -2.74 12.85 -11.28
CA ILE A 100 -2.58 11.54 -11.91
C ILE A 100 -3.43 10.47 -11.21
N SER A 101 -3.49 10.49 -9.87
CA SER A 101 -4.31 9.54 -9.10
C SER A 101 -5.80 9.73 -9.39
N MET A 102 -6.27 10.97 -9.51
CA MET A 102 -7.65 11.29 -9.91
C MET A 102 -7.97 10.79 -11.32
N LEU A 103 -7.09 11.02 -12.29
CA LEU A 103 -7.28 10.51 -13.66
C LEU A 103 -7.36 8.98 -13.70
N LEU A 104 -6.51 8.29 -12.92
CA LEU A 104 -6.55 6.82 -12.82
C LEU A 104 -7.88 6.33 -12.24
N GLU A 105 -8.42 7.02 -11.24
CA GLU A 105 -9.68 6.65 -10.61
C GLU A 105 -10.88 6.99 -11.51
N ASP A 106 -10.96 8.23 -12.01
CA ASP A 106 -12.12 8.74 -12.76
C ASP A 106 -12.28 8.09 -14.13
N GLU A 107 -11.16 7.90 -14.87
CA GLU A 107 -11.23 7.38 -16.25
C GLU A 107 -11.08 5.85 -16.32
N PHE A 108 -10.37 5.23 -15.35
CA PHE A 108 -10.03 3.81 -15.43
C PHE A 108 -10.50 2.98 -14.23
N GLY A 109 -11.07 3.62 -13.18
CA GLY A 109 -11.51 2.93 -11.97
C GLY A 109 -10.36 2.35 -11.14
N ILE A 110 -9.15 2.92 -11.27
CA ILE A 110 -7.95 2.41 -10.62
C ILE A 110 -7.60 3.30 -9.43
N VAL A 111 -7.82 2.80 -8.22
CA VAL A 111 -7.51 3.50 -6.98
C VAL A 111 -6.03 3.34 -6.63
N THR A 112 -5.34 4.48 -6.49
CA THR A 112 -3.92 4.54 -6.13
C THR A 112 -3.71 5.46 -4.94
N ARG A 113 -2.49 5.52 -4.41
CA ARG A 113 -2.16 6.47 -3.36
C ARG A 113 -1.19 7.53 -3.90
N ALA A 114 -1.65 8.80 -3.91
CA ALA A 114 -0.83 9.95 -4.24
C ALA A 114 -0.11 10.55 -3.02
N GLY A 115 0.86 11.42 -3.25
CA GLY A 115 1.51 12.30 -2.27
C GLY A 115 2.79 11.75 -1.67
N ILE A 116 3.01 12.04 -0.39
CA ILE A 116 4.30 11.83 0.32
C ILE A 116 4.38 10.46 1.01
N HIS A 117 3.27 9.68 1.07
CA HIS A 117 3.22 8.30 1.60
C HIS A 117 3.71 8.13 3.04
N CYS A 118 3.68 9.18 3.88
CA CYS A 118 4.28 9.22 5.22
C CYS A 118 5.80 8.92 5.21
N ALA A 119 6.49 9.23 4.11
CA ALA A 119 7.92 8.97 3.89
C ALA A 119 8.70 10.24 3.47
N PRO A 120 8.67 11.32 4.25
CA PRO A 120 9.22 12.63 3.85
C PRO A 120 10.71 12.55 3.46
N LEU A 121 11.51 11.76 4.17
CA LEU A 121 12.93 11.61 3.87
C LEU A 121 13.20 10.96 2.51
N MET A 122 12.33 10.01 2.08
CA MET A 122 12.43 9.40 0.75
C MET A 122 12.10 10.43 -0.34
N HIS A 123 11.08 11.26 -0.13
CA HIS A 123 10.72 12.31 -1.06
C HIS A 123 11.77 13.44 -1.11
N GLU A 124 12.48 13.69 0.00
CA GLU A 124 13.64 14.57 0.03
C GLU A 124 14.78 14.01 -0.80
N TYR A 125 15.11 12.74 -0.59
CA TYR A 125 16.18 12.05 -1.32
C TYR A 125 15.92 12.00 -2.83
N PHE A 126 14.70 11.73 -3.26
CA PHE A 126 14.31 11.65 -4.66
C PHE A 126 13.95 13.01 -5.30
N GLY A 127 13.90 14.10 -4.53
CA GLY A 127 13.55 15.43 -5.04
C GLY A 127 12.06 15.58 -5.41
N THR A 128 11.17 14.82 -4.78
CA THR A 128 9.73 14.77 -5.14
C THR A 128 8.84 15.35 -4.05
N LYS A 129 9.35 16.26 -3.20
CA LYS A 129 8.58 16.87 -2.11
C LYS A 129 7.33 17.63 -2.57
N THR A 130 7.44 18.34 -3.69
CA THR A 130 6.35 19.15 -4.24
C THR A 130 5.40 18.34 -5.12
N GLN A 131 5.95 17.47 -5.96
CA GLN A 131 5.18 16.67 -6.90
C GLN A 131 4.49 15.46 -6.24
N GLY A 132 5.06 14.92 -5.15
CA GLY A 132 4.66 13.63 -4.61
C GLY A 132 5.03 12.47 -5.54
N MET A 133 4.42 11.32 -5.32
CA MET A 133 4.47 10.15 -6.21
C MET A 133 3.11 9.46 -6.22
N VAL A 134 2.78 8.79 -7.32
CA VAL A 134 1.66 7.84 -7.38
C VAL A 134 2.19 6.45 -7.03
N ARG A 135 1.57 5.78 -6.04
CA ARG A 135 1.95 4.45 -5.60
C ARG A 135 0.88 3.42 -5.96
N PHE A 136 1.29 2.44 -6.72
CA PHE A 136 0.55 1.20 -6.95
C PHE A 136 0.96 0.16 -5.91
N SER A 137 0.02 -0.56 -5.36
CA SER A 137 0.25 -1.64 -4.39
C SER A 137 -0.48 -2.89 -4.90
N PHE A 138 0.24 -4.00 -4.98
CA PHE A 138 -0.27 -5.26 -5.50
C PHE A 138 -0.56 -6.22 -4.36
N SER A 139 -1.69 -6.90 -4.44
CA SER A 139 -2.17 -7.85 -3.46
C SER A 139 -2.26 -9.25 -4.06
N TYR A 140 -2.21 -10.27 -3.22
CA TYR A 140 -2.46 -11.66 -3.59
C TYR A 140 -3.79 -11.84 -4.34
N TYR A 141 -4.78 -10.99 -4.09
CA TYR A 141 -6.10 -11.06 -4.71
C TYR A 141 -6.18 -10.40 -6.09
N ASN A 142 -5.20 -9.60 -6.48
CA ASN A 142 -5.19 -9.03 -7.83
C ASN A 142 -4.93 -10.09 -8.89
N THR A 143 -5.39 -9.80 -10.11
CA THR A 143 -5.16 -10.63 -11.30
C THR A 143 -4.12 -10.01 -12.24
N GLU A 144 -3.59 -10.78 -13.18
CA GLU A 144 -2.66 -10.27 -14.20
C GLU A 144 -3.38 -9.32 -15.16
N GLU A 145 -4.67 -9.57 -15.44
CA GLU A 145 -5.51 -8.72 -16.29
C GLU A 145 -5.69 -7.33 -15.67
N GLU A 146 -5.96 -7.24 -14.35
CA GLU A 146 -6.04 -5.96 -13.64
C GLU A 146 -4.71 -5.19 -13.68
N VAL A 147 -3.60 -5.91 -13.54
CA VAL A 147 -2.26 -5.31 -13.60
C VAL A 147 -1.93 -4.79 -15.00
N MET A 148 -2.28 -5.53 -16.05
CA MET A 148 -2.11 -5.08 -17.44
C MET A 148 -3.00 -3.87 -17.75
N ALA A 149 -4.25 -3.88 -17.31
CA ALA A 149 -5.14 -2.74 -17.44
C ALA A 149 -4.57 -1.49 -16.75
N ALA A 150 -3.99 -1.65 -15.56
CA ALA A 150 -3.34 -0.55 -14.85
C ALA A 150 -2.10 -0.02 -15.59
N ALA A 151 -1.30 -0.90 -16.19
CA ALA A 151 -0.16 -0.49 -17.00
C ALA A 151 -0.61 0.27 -18.28
N ASP A 152 -1.67 -0.18 -18.93
CA ASP A 152 -2.23 0.49 -20.10
C ASP A 152 -2.81 1.87 -19.76
N ALA A 153 -3.47 2.01 -18.62
CA ALA A 153 -3.94 3.30 -18.10
C ALA A 153 -2.76 4.28 -17.89
N VAL A 154 -1.67 3.82 -17.27
CA VAL A 154 -0.45 4.64 -17.10
C VAL A 154 0.12 5.08 -18.45
N LYS A 155 0.17 4.19 -19.45
CA LYS A 155 0.64 4.53 -20.81
C LYS A 155 -0.24 5.57 -21.47
N GLU A 156 -1.55 5.45 -21.33
CA GLU A 156 -2.51 6.40 -21.91
C GLU A 156 -2.39 7.78 -21.25
N ILE A 157 -2.35 7.84 -19.92
CA ILE A 157 -2.16 9.11 -19.21
C ILE A 157 -0.81 9.73 -19.56
N ALA A 158 0.26 8.92 -19.66
CA ALA A 158 1.58 9.43 -20.04
C ALA A 158 1.58 10.09 -21.42
N ARG A 159 0.85 9.56 -22.40
CA ARG A 159 0.69 10.19 -23.72
C ARG A 159 -0.04 11.54 -23.59
N LYS A 160 -1.15 11.60 -22.84
CA LYS A 160 -1.93 12.83 -22.64
C LYS A 160 -1.11 13.93 -21.95
N VAL A 161 -0.29 13.56 -20.93
CA VAL A 161 0.44 14.51 -20.08
C VAL A 161 1.78 14.97 -20.70
N VAL A 162 2.45 14.12 -21.49
CA VAL A 162 3.79 14.40 -22.02
C VAL A 162 3.75 15.02 -23.44
N GLU A 163 2.63 14.90 -24.15
CA GLU A 163 2.43 15.50 -25.49
C GLU A 163 1.90 16.95 -25.44
N ILE A 164 1.61 17.47 -24.25
CA ILE A 164 1.25 18.88 -24.02
C ILE A 164 2.50 19.65 -23.60
#